data_744816d43dafa689834a3660a822ab76
#
_entry.id   744816d43dafa689834a3660a822ab76
#
_cell.length_a   1.000
_cell.length_b   1.000
_cell.length_c   1.000
_cell.angle_alpha   90.00
_cell.angle_beta   90.00
_cell.angle_gamma   90.00
#
_symmetry.space_group_name_H-M   'P 1'
#
loop_
_entity.id
_entity.type
_entity.pdbx_description
1 polymer ?
#
loop_
_entity_poly.entity_id
_entity_poly.type
_entity_poly.pdbx_seq_one_letter_code
_entity_poly.pdbx_strand_id
1 'polypeptide(L)'
;KHSQYNKLALGVPQHLSNNLPQYQDKSYDVSFSGQITHQRRQELASVMPDIPNSFYNPTNGFAEGLSPKSYYDKMFLSKIVPCPSGAMVIDSFRFYEAIEMLCLPIGDKLDSKMQNTNFFNFLFQGEHSIKTVENWQNLSGLLPELLNNYTSEMHQIVCWWIKYKRDLFNELMRQANA
;
A
#
# COMPACT_ATOMS: atom_id res chain seq x y z
N LYS A 1 16.23 24.51 20.21
CA LYS A 1 15.89 24.24 18.78
C LYS A 1 15.67 22.74 18.69
N HIS A 2 14.42 22.29 18.77
CA HIS A 2 14.10 20.88 18.56
C HIS A 2 14.39 20.56 17.10
N SER A 3 15.29 19.61 16.83
CA SER A 3 15.46 19.04 15.51
C SER A 3 14.10 18.50 15.08
N GLN A 4 13.55 18.99 13.98
CA GLN A 4 12.45 18.32 13.32
C GLN A 4 13.00 16.95 12.92
N TYR A 5 12.58 15.91 13.64
CA TYR A 5 12.82 14.55 13.20
C TYR A 5 12.07 14.41 11.88
N ASN A 6 12.78 14.31 10.80
CA ASN A 6 12.20 14.05 9.51
C ASN A 6 11.50 12.69 9.60
N LYS A 7 10.19 12.70 9.40
CA LYS A 7 9.40 11.47 9.35
C LYS A 7 9.80 10.72 8.09
N LEU A 8 10.04 9.44 8.23
CA LEU A 8 10.50 8.61 7.13
C LEU A 8 9.47 7.50 6.88
N ALA A 9 9.05 7.36 5.63
CA ALA A 9 8.23 6.23 5.20
C ALA A 9 8.99 4.91 5.33
N LEU A 10 8.28 3.83 5.64
CA LEU A 10 8.88 2.50 5.78
C LEU A 10 9.59 2.03 4.50
N GLY A 11 9.08 2.42 3.33
CA GLY A 11 9.64 2.06 2.04
C GLY A 11 9.41 0.60 1.66
N VAL A 12 10.24 0.08 0.75
CA VAL A 12 10.13 -1.28 0.22
C VAL A 12 11.20 -2.20 0.82
N PRO A 13 10.90 -3.49 1.02
CA PRO A 13 11.90 -4.44 1.51
C PRO A 13 12.93 -4.75 0.42
N GLN A 14 14.16 -5.01 0.83
CA GLN A 14 15.29 -5.28 -0.08
C GLN A 14 15.02 -6.45 -1.04
N HIS A 15 14.30 -7.47 -0.60
CA HIS A 15 14.03 -8.64 -1.44
C HIS A 15 13.07 -8.36 -2.62
N LEU A 16 12.40 -7.21 -2.66
CA LEU A 16 11.57 -6.80 -3.79
C LEU A 16 12.37 -6.82 -5.09
N SER A 17 13.57 -6.23 -5.11
CA SER A 17 14.41 -6.12 -6.31
C SER A 17 14.77 -7.48 -6.93
N ASN A 18 14.84 -8.52 -6.11
CA ASN A 18 15.18 -9.89 -6.55
C ASN A 18 13.96 -10.66 -7.06
N ASN A 19 12.76 -10.13 -6.90
CA ASN A 19 11.50 -10.80 -7.22
C ASN A 19 10.60 -9.96 -8.15
N LEU A 20 11.18 -9.01 -8.89
CA LEU A 20 10.41 -8.21 -9.84
C LEU A 20 9.77 -9.12 -10.90
N PRO A 21 8.46 -9.05 -11.12
CA PRO A 21 7.78 -9.83 -12.14
C PRO A 21 8.15 -9.34 -13.55
N GLN A 22 8.01 -10.21 -14.53
CA GLN A 22 8.02 -9.78 -15.93
C GLN A 22 6.73 -9.01 -16.23
N TYR A 23 6.82 -8.03 -17.14
CA TYR A 23 5.64 -7.25 -17.53
C TYR A 23 4.54 -8.16 -18.08
N GLN A 24 3.33 -7.96 -17.59
CA GLN A 24 2.11 -8.62 -18.03
C GLN A 24 0.93 -7.63 -17.82
N ASP A 25 -0.14 -7.82 -18.58
CA ASP A 25 -1.36 -7.06 -18.39
C ASP A 25 -2.04 -7.40 -17.05
N LYS A 26 -2.72 -6.44 -16.47
CA LYS A 26 -3.47 -6.61 -15.22
C LYS A 26 -4.64 -7.59 -15.44
N SER A 27 -4.65 -8.68 -14.69
CA SER A 27 -5.67 -9.73 -14.78
C SER A 27 -6.71 -9.66 -13.68
N TYR A 28 -6.37 -9.05 -12.54
CA TYR A 28 -7.29 -8.90 -11.40
C TYR A 28 -7.63 -7.44 -11.17
N ASP A 29 -8.85 -7.17 -10.75
CA ASP A 29 -9.23 -5.83 -10.34
C ASP A 29 -8.70 -5.51 -8.95
N VAL A 30 -8.74 -6.50 -8.03
CA VAL A 30 -8.24 -6.35 -6.65
C VAL A 30 -7.45 -7.57 -6.22
N SER A 31 -6.40 -7.39 -5.43
CA SER A 31 -5.75 -8.52 -4.77
C SER A 31 -5.39 -8.25 -3.32
N PHE A 32 -5.51 -9.29 -2.51
CA PHE A 32 -4.98 -9.31 -1.15
C PHE A 32 -4.40 -10.71 -0.83
N SER A 33 -3.18 -10.73 -0.32
CA SER A 33 -2.56 -11.93 0.26
C SER A 33 -1.90 -11.57 1.58
N GLY A 34 -2.21 -12.31 2.64
CA GLY A 34 -1.58 -12.11 3.93
C GLY A 34 -2.44 -12.50 5.13
N GLN A 35 -1.85 -12.39 6.32
CA GLN A 35 -2.49 -12.77 7.57
C GLN A 35 -3.67 -11.89 7.95
N ILE A 36 -4.70 -12.53 8.53
CA ILE A 36 -5.87 -11.85 9.11
C ILE A 36 -5.68 -11.79 10.64
N THR A 37 -4.87 -10.85 11.10
CA THR A 37 -4.39 -10.79 12.50
C THR A 37 -5.14 -9.82 13.40
N HIS A 38 -5.88 -8.85 12.87
CA HIS A 38 -6.54 -7.81 13.65
C HIS A 38 -7.78 -7.26 12.94
N GLN A 39 -8.58 -6.45 13.64
CA GLN A 39 -9.88 -5.98 13.22
C GLN A 39 -9.89 -5.41 11.78
N ARG A 40 -8.96 -4.52 11.42
CA ARG A 40 -8.94 -3.90 10.09
C ARG A 40 -8.78 -4.92 8.95
N ARG A 41 -7.99 -5.97 9.19
CA ARG A 41 -7.84 -7.08 8.23
C ARG A 41 -9.04 -8.02 8.25
N GLN A 42 -9.72 -8.16 9.38
CA GLN A 42 -10.99 -8.91 9.47
C GLN A 42 -12.11 -8.20 8.71
N GLU A 43 -12.20 -6.86 8.81
CA GLU A 43 -13.14 -6.05 8.02
C GLU A 43 -12.88 -6.25 6.51
N LEU A 44 -11.63 -6.18 6.06
CA LEU A 44 -11.29 -6.47 4.66
C LEU A 44 -11.62 -7.92 4.28
N ALA A 45 -11.30 -8.88 5.13
CA ALA A 45 -11.56 -10.29 4.89
C ALA A 45 -13.05 -10.60 4.74
N SER A 46 -13.93 -9.83 5.38
CA SER A 46 -15.38 -10.01 5.28
C SER A 46 -15.97 -9.58 3.94
N VAL A 47 -15.26 -8.76 3.15
CA VAL A 47 -15.75 -8.26 1.86
C VAL A 47 -15.00 -8.79 0.65
N MET A 48 -13.75 -9.20 0.82
CA MET A 48 -12.91 -9.69 -0.30
C MET A 48 -13.51 -10.87 -1.07
N PRO A 49 -14.16 -11.87 -0.43
CA PRO A 49 -14.75 -13.00 -1.15
C PRO A 49 -15.85 -12.60 -2.13
N ASP A 50 -16.55 -11.49 -1.89
CA ASP A 50 -17.66 -11.01 -2.69
C ASP A 50 -17.23 -10.03 -3.81
N ILE A 51 -15.93 -9.67 -3.87
CA ILE A 51 -15.40 -8.80 -4.92
C ILE A 51 -15.12 -9.62 -6.17
N PRO A 52 -15.84 -9.38 -7.28
CA PRO A 52 -15.59 -10.07 -8.53
C PRO A 52 -14.20 -9.76 -9.06
N ASN A 53 -13.64 -10.69 -9.83
CA ASN A 53 -12.32 -10.59 -10.45
C ASN A 53 -11.20 -10.24 -9.43
N SER A 54 -11.29 -10.80 -8.21
CA SER A 54 -10.30 -10.61 -7.16
C SER A 54 -9.39 -11.81 -6.98
N PHE A 55 -8.14 -11.57 -6.55
CA PHE A 55 -7.28 -12.58 -5.98
C PHE A 55 -7.22 -12.41 -4.46
N TYR A 56 -7.77 -13.37 -3.74
CA TYR A 56 -7.83 -13.36 -2.28
C TYR A 56 -7.16 -14.61 -1.69
N ASN A 57 -6.07 -14.40 -0.93
CA ASN A 57 -5.30 -15.46 -0.28
C ASN A 57 -5.03 -15.12 1.19
N PRO A 58 -6.04 -15.31 2.08
CA PRO A 58 -5.84 -15.12 3.51
C PRO A 58 -4.94 -16.22 4.07
N THR A 59 -4.06 -15.88 5.01
CA THR A 59 -3.18 -16.82 5.70
C THR A 59 -3.34 -16.74 7.22
N ASN A 60 -3.12 -17.85 7.93
CA ASN A 60 -3.17 -17.91 9.39
C ASN A 60 -1.81 -17.67 10.05
N GLY A 61 -0.72 -17.77 9.27
CA GLY A 61 0.65 -17.61 9.76
C GLY A 61 1.59 -17.02 8.72
N PHE A 62 2.74 -16.51 9.16
CA PHE A 62 3.77 -15.96 8.26
C PHE A 62 4.39 -17.03 7.35
N ALA A 63 4.42 -18.28 7.80
CA ALA A 63 5.01 -19.40 7.05
C ALA A 63 4.05 -20.04 6.03
N GLU A 64 2.77 -19.68 6.04
CA GLU A 64 1.73 -20.30 5.20
C GLU A 64 1.42 -19.47 3.94
N GLY A 65 2.16 -18.40 3.72
CA GLY A 65 1.94 -17.48 2.60
C GLY A 65 2.49 -18.00 1.27
N LEU A 66 2.24 -17.24 0.23
CA LEU A 66 2.88 -17.43 -1.07
C LEU A 66 4.40 -17.26 -0.95
N SER A 67 5.16 -17.91 -1.84
CA SER A 67 6.56 -17.55 -2.00
C SER A 67 6.69 -16.06 -2.36
N PRO A 68 7.81 -15.39 -2.03
CA PRO A 68 7.99 -13.99 -2.39
C PRO A 68 7.73 -13.70 -3.87
N LYS A 69 8.24 -14.56 -4.76
CA LYS A 69 8.00 -14.43 -6.20
C LYS A 69 6.51 -14.52 -6.54
N SER A 70 5.81 -15.56 -6.07
CA SER A 70 4.38 -15.72 -6.33
C SER A 70 3.53 -14.58 -5.75
N TYR A 71 3.92 -14.04 -4.59
CA TYR A 71 3.28 -12.89 -3.98
C TYR A 71 3.36 -11.66 -4.88
N TYR A 72 4.57 -11.34 -5.38
CA TYR A 72 4.76 -10.19 -6.27
C TYR A 72 4.14 -10.40 -7.65
N ASP A 73 4.18 -11.63 -8.20
CA ASP A 73 3.49 -11.94 -9.46
C ASP A 73 1.98 -11.67 -9.34
N LYS A 74 1.35 -12.12 -8.25
CA LYS A 74 -0.09 -11.88 -8.01
C LYS A 74 -0.42 -10.41 -7.75
N MET A 75 0.42 -9.71 -7.01
CA MET A 75 0.27 -8.28 -6.80
C MET A 75 0.39 -7.53 -8.13
N PHE A 76 1.43 -7.79 -8.91
CA PHE A 76 1.66 -7.12 -10.20
C PHE A 76 0.50 -7.31 -11.18
N LEU A 77 -0.13 -8.48 -11.20
CA LEU A 77 -1.29 -8.77 -12.03
C LEU A 77 -2.58 -8.04 -11.60
N SER A 78 -2.53 -7.27 -10.53
CA SER A 78 -3.72 -6.61 -9.95
C SER A 78 -3.69 -5.10 -10.19
N LYS A 79 -4.87 -4.49 -10.36
CA LYS A 79 -5.00 -3.04 -10.46
C LYS A 79 -4.93 -2.37 -9.09
N ILE A 80 -5.68 -2.90 -8.12
CA ILE A 80 -5.86 -2.30 -6.79
C ILE A 80 -5.36 -3.28 -5.73
N VAL A 81 -4.62 -2.76 -4.74
CA VAL A 81 -4.12 -3.54 -3.61
C VAL A 81 -4.57 -2.89 -2.30
N PRO A 82 -5.53 -3.48 -1.59
CA PRO A 82 -5.84 -3.09 -0.22
C PRO A 82 -4.63 -3.28 0.71
N CYS A 83 -4.29 -2.23 1.43
CA CYS A 83 -3.16 -2.18 2.35
C CYS A 83 -3.65 -1.84 3.77
N PRO A 84 -4.45 -2.73 4.40
CA PRO A 84 -4.87 -2.52 5.77
C PRO A 84 -3.65 -2.46 6.68
N SER A 85 -3.77 -1.69 7.75
CA SER A 85 -2.70 -1.47 8.72
C SER A 85 -2.01 -2.76 9.14
N GLY A 86 -0.75 -2.64 9.52
CA GLY A 86 -0.03 -3.69 10.22
C GLY A 86 -0.57 -3.87 11.65
N ALA A 87 -0.06 -4.86 12.37
CA ALA A 87 -0.48 -5.13 13.75
C ALA A 87 -0.19 -3.97 14.72
N MET A 88 0.82 -3.16 14.41
CA MET A 88 1.29 -2.07 15.28
C MET A 88 1.04 -0.68 14.72
N VAL A 89 1.16 -0.49 13.41
CA VAL A 89 1.06 0.82 12.74
C VAL A 89 0.36 0.70 11.39
N ILE A 90 -0.16 1.80 10.87
CA ILE A 90 -0.75 1.86 9.51
C ILE A 90 0.33 1.62 8.46
N ASP A 91 1.53 2.15 8.66
CA ASP A 91 2.62 2.00 7.70
C ASP A 91 2.99 0.54 7.50
N SER A 92 2.99 0.09 6.26
CA SER A 92 3.28 -1.30 5.91
C SER A 92 4.03 -1.38 4.59
N PHE A 93 4.94 -2.34 4.49
CA PHE A 93 5.66 -2.60 3.23
C PHE A 93 4.73 -2.80 2.05
N ARG A 94 3.59 -3.50 2.24
CA ARG A 94 2.62 -3.76 1.17
C ARG A 94 2.19 -2.49 0.43
N PHE A 95 2.06 -1.38 1.15
CA PHE A 95 1.67 -0.11 0.55
C PHE A 95 2.67 0.35 -0.51
N TYR A 96 3.96 0.31 -0.17
CA TYR A 96 5.04 0.74 -1.07
C TYR A 96 5.33 -0.30 -2.14
N GLU A 97 5.25 -1.60 -1.79
CA GLU A 97 5.34 -2.71 -2.74
C GLU A 97 4.29 -2.57 -3.84
N ALA A 98 3.05 -2.22 -3.49
CA ALA A 98 1.98 -2.02 -4.45
C ALA A 98 2.29 -0.90 -5.45
N ILE A 99 2.84 0.24 -5.00
CA ILE A 99 3.23 1.32 -5.90
C ILE A 99 4.34 0.86 -6.86
N GLU A 100 5.37 0.20 -6.35
CA GLU A 100 6.47 -0.31 -7.19
C GLU A 100 6.01 -1.40 -8.18
N MET A 101 4.93 -2.12 -7.85
CA MET A 101 4.27 -3.09 -8.73
C MET A 101 3.23 -2.48 -9.67
N LEU A 102 3.17 -1.15 -9.75
CA LEU A 102 2.19 -0.43 -10.54
C LEU A 102 0.75 -0.83 -10.19
N CYS A 103 0.48 -0.98 -8.90
CA CYS A 103 -0.86 -1.21 -8.36
C CYS A 103 -1.27 0.00 -7.53
N LEU A 104 -2.55 0.37 -7.60
CA LEU A 104 -3.10 1.45 -6.80
C LEU A 104 -3.30 0.96 -5.35
N PRO A 105 -2.50 1.42 -4.38
CA PRO A 105 -2.70 1.05 -3.00
C PRO A 105 -3.86 1.82 -2.39
N ILE A 106 -4.62 1.17 -1.53
CA ILE A 106 -5.63 1.79 -0.67
C ILE A 106 -5.20 1.56 0.77
N GLY A 107 -4.99 2.61 1.54
CA GLY A 107 -4.58 2.53 2.96
C GLY A 107 -5.72 2.80 3.94
N ASP A 108 -5.46 2.56 5.22
CA ASP A 108 -6.32 3.02 6.30
C ASP A 108 -6.22 4.55 6.44
N LYS A 109 -7.34 5.23 6.58
CA LYS A 109 -7.37 6.69 6.73
C LYS A 109 -6.90 7.14 8.11
N LEU A 110 -7.40 6.47 9.15
CA LEU A 110 -7.19 6.88 10.53
C LEU A 110 -6.40 5.82 11.29
N ASP A 111 -5.41 6.28 12.03
CA ASP A 111 -4.67 5.45 12.99
C ASP A 111 -5.34 5.52 14.36
N SER A 112 -6.00 4.43 14.77
CA SER A 112 -6.67 4.35 16.06
C SER A 112 -5.69 4.45 17.26
N LYS A 113 -4.43 4.08 17.08
CA LYS A 113 -3.39 4.18 18.11
C LYS A 113 -2.80 5.59 18.23
N MET A 114 -2.93 6.39 17.17
CA MET A 114 -2.50 7.79 17.12
C MET A 114 -3.70 8.75 17.24
N GLN A 115 -4.66 8.47 18.10
CA GLN A 115 -5.84 9.31 18.36
C GLN A 115 -6.65 9.61 17.08
N ASN A 116 -6.81 8.63 16.22
CA ASN A 116 -7.49 8.74 14.92
C ASN A 116 -6.87 9.81 13.99
N THR A 117 -5.58 10.04 14.08
CA THR A 117 -4.86 10.92 13.17
C THR A 117 -4.84 10.31 11.76
N ASN A 118 -5.05 11.14 10.74
CA ASN A 118 -4.80 10.74 9.37
C ASN A 118 -3.29 10.49 9.20
N PHE A 119 -2.92 9.22 9.19
CA PHE A 119 -1.52 8.80 9.23
C PHE A 119 -0.72 9.31 8.02
N PHE A 120 -1.25 9.21 6.81
CA PHE A 120 -0.54 9.62 5.62
C PHE A 120 -0.39 11.15 5.55
N ASN A 121 -1.41 11.91 5.93
CA ASN A 121 -1.27 13.37 6.09
C ASN A 121 -0.20 13.74 7.11
N PHE A 122 -0.14 13.00 8.22
CA PHE A 122 0.89 13.21 9.23
C PHE A 122 2.29 12.84 8.69
N LEU A 123 2.44 11.71 8.00
CA LEU A 123 3.72 11.23 7.50
C LEU A 123 4.25 12.13 6.36
N PHE A 124 3.40 12.49 5.41
CA PHE A 124 3.77 13.22 4.19
C PHE A 124 3.34 14.69 4.22
N GLN A 125 2.97 15.22 5.38
CA GLN A 125 2.60 16.64 5.60
C GLN A 125 1.48 17.13 4.69
N GLY A 126 0.54 16.25 4.34
CA GLY A 126 -0.59 16.53 3.46
C GLY A 126 -0.28 16.51 1.96
N GLU A 127 0.97 16.40 1.56
CA GLU A 127 1.39 16.36 0.15
C GLU A 127 1.46 14.92 -0.37
N HIS A 128 0.31 14.32 -0.68
CA HIS A 128 0.27 12.97 -1.24
C HIS A 128 -0.99 12.71 -2.08
N SER A 129 -0.92 11.69 -2.97
CA SER A 129 -2.04 11.21 -3.80
C SER A 129 -2.61 9.87 -3.31
N ILE A 130 -2.45 9.55 -2.02
CA ILE A 130 -2.81 8.26 -1.45
C ILE A 130 -4.31 8.14 -1.26
N LYS A 131 -4.90 7.06 -1.74
CA LYS A 131 -6.30 6.70 -1.48
C LYS A 131 -6.43 6.01 -0.13
N THR A 132 -7.46 6.36 0.63
CA THR A 132 -7.67 5.82 1.98
C THR A 132 -9.14 5.48 2.22
N VAL A 133 -9.38 4.53 3.14
CA VAL A 133 -10.71 4.16 3.61
C VAL A 133 -10.81 4.30 5.13
N GLU A 134 -11.97 4.73 5.60
CA GLU A 134 -12.29 4.73 7.04
C GLU A 134 -12.73 3.34 7.50
N ASN A 135 -13.44 2.61 6.64
CA ASN A 135 -13.94 1.28 6.89
C ASN A 135 -13.76 0.40 5.64
N TRP A 136 -13.13 -0.76 5.80
CA TRP A 136 -12.90 -1.70 4.70
C TRP A 136 -14.20 -2.30 4.13
N GLN A 137 -15.28 -2.33 4.88
CA GLN A 137 -16.60 -2.75 4.38
C GLN A 137 -17.10 -1.85 3.23
N ASN A 138 -16.60 -0.62 3.12
CA ASN A 138 -16.95 0.31 2.05
C ASN A 138 -16.13 0.08 0.76
N LEU A 139 -15.18 -0.87 0.76
CA LEU A 139 -14.29 -1.09 -0.38
C LEU A 139 -15.07 -1.36 -1.67
N SER A 140 -16.05 -2.26 -1.62
CA SER A 140 -16.86 -2.61 -2.80
C SER A 140 -17.55 -1.41 -3.45
N GLY A 141 -17.98 -0.43 -2.66
CA GLY A 141 -18.59 0.80 -3.15
C GLY A 141 -17.61 1.76 -3.83
N LEU A 142 -16.32 1.70 -3.45
CA LEU A 142 -15.27 2.56 -4.01
C LEU A 142 -14.67 1.98 -5.31
N LEU A 143 -14.71 0.67 -5.49
CA LEU A 143 -14.04 0.00 -6.60
C LEU A 143 -14.48 0.48 -7.98
N PRO A 144 -15.77 0.68 -8.29
CA PRO A 144 -16.18 1.11 -9.63
C PRO A 144 -15.52 2.43 -10.07
N GLU A 145 -15.46 3.41 -9.18
CA GLU A 145 -14.82 4.70 -9.45
C GLU A 145 -13.30 4.55 -9.63
N LEU A 146 -12.64 3.82 -8.71
CA LEU A 146 -11.20 3.64 -8.75
C LEU A 146 -10.76 2.84 -9.98
N LEU A 147 -11.51 1.82 -10.38
CA LEU A 147 -11.22 1.03 -11.57
C LEU A 147 -11.40 1.83 -12.85
N ASN A 148 -12.46 2.65 -12.92
CA ASN A 148 -12.71 3.52 -14.06
C ASN A 148 -11.61 4.58 -14.23
N ASN A 149 -11.05 5.08 -13.13
CA ASN A 149 -10.00 6.10 -13.10
C ASN A 149 -8.60 5.52 -12.88
N TYR A 150 -8.43 4.19 -12.92
CA TYR A 150 -7.19 3.49 -12.53
C TYR A 150 -5.93 4.11 -13.13
N THR A 151 -5.90 4.34 -14.45
CA THR A 151 -4.72 4.87 -15.14
C THR A 151 -4.34 6.27 -14.64
N SER A 152 -5.31 7.14 -14.45
CA SER A 152 -5.09 8.49 -13.93
C SER A 152 -4.60 8.46 -12.47
N GLU A 153 -5.22 7.64 -11.64
CA GLU A 153 -4.85 7.48 -10.23
C GLU A 153 -3.46 6.89 -10.07
N MET A 154 -3.12 5.87 -10.88
CA MET A 154 -1.77 5.30 -10.89
C MET A 154 -0.73 6.32 -11.34
N HIS A 155 -1.00 7.10 -12.38
CA HIS A 155 -0.08 8.14 -12.81
C HIS A 155 0.20 9.15 -11.68
N GLN A 156 -0.84 9.62 -10.99
CA GLN A 156 -0.69 10.58 -9.89
C GLN A 156 0.16 10.01 -8.73
N ILE A 157 -0.13 8.78 -8.30
CA ILE A 157 0.60 8.20 -7.16
C ILE A 157 2.04 7.84 -7.51
N VAL A 158 2.31 7.39 -8.74
CA VAL A 158 3.69 7.11 -9.20
C VAL A 158 4.49 8.41 -9.30
N CYS A 159 3.94 9.47 -9.89
CA CYS A 159 4.60 10.77 -9.95
C CYS A 159 4.92 11.32 -8.57
N TRP A 160 3.96 11.24 -7.64
CA TRP A 160 4.16 11.62 -6.25
C TRP A 160 5.27 10.80 -5.59
N TRP A 161 5.26 9.47 -5.75
CA TRP A 161 6.23 8.57 -5.13
C TRP A 161 7.65 8.78 -5.65
N ILE A 162 7.81 9.00 -6.96
CA ILE A 162 9.11 9.34 -7.57
C ILE A 162 9.63 10.67 -7.01
N LYS A 163 8.75 11.68 -6.92
CA LYS A 163 9.11 12.99 -6.33
C LYS A 163 9.56 12.81 -4.88
N TYR A 164 8.80 12.09 -4.06
CA TYR A 164 9.12 11.84 -2.66
C TYR A 164 10.50 11.16 -2.50
N LYS A 165 10.74 10.08 -3.24
CA LYS A 165 12.05 9.38 -3.20
C LYS A 165 13.21 10.28 -3.59
N ARG A 166 13.04 11.09 -4.63
CA ARG A 166 14.06 12.05 -5.09
C ARG A 166 14.34 13.12 -4.03
N ASP A 167 13.30 13.70 -3.48
CA ASP A 167 13.43 14.80 -2.50
C ASP A 167 14.07 14.27 -1.19
N LEU A 168 13.69 13.06 -0.77
CA LEU A 168 14.34 12.38 0.36
C LEU A 168 15.82 12.10 0.09
N PHE A 169 16.17 11.59 -1.10
CA PHE A 169 17.57 11.35 -1.46
C PHE A 169 18.40 12.64 -1.44
N ASN A 170 17.88 13.71 -2.01
CA ASN A 170 18.56 15.01 -2.03
C ASN A 170 18.78 15.55 -0.60
N GLU A 171 17.80 15.38 0.29
CA GLU A 171 17.95 15.80 1.69
C GLU A 171 18.99 14.96 2.43
N LEU A 172 19.01 13.64 2.24
CA LEU A 172 20.03 12.77 2.83
C LEU A 172 21.45 13.13 2.33
N MET A 173 21.60 13.39 1.03
CA MET A 173 22.89 13.83 0.47
C MET A 173 23.33 15.19 1.00
N ARG A 174 22.40 16.12 1.21
CA ARG A 174 22.67 17.42 1.82
C ARG A 174 23.16 17.26 3.27
N GLN A 175 22.54 16.38 4.04
CA GLN A 175 22.93 16.12 5.43
C GLN A 175 24.29 15.39 5.53
N ALA A 176 24.57 14.47 4.60
CA ALA A 176 25.84 13.74 4.59
C ALA A 176 27.06 14.63 4.24
N ASN A 177 26.84 15.77 3.56
CA ASN A 177 27.88 16.71 3.14
C ASN A 177 28.00 17.96 4.04
N ALA A 178 27.19 18.03 5.10
CA ALA A 178 27.19 19.14 6.06
C ALA A 178 28.08 18.84 7.27
#